data_ed540ccb63b0719f39c7184667463d60
#
_entry.id   ed540ccb63b0719f39c7184667463d60
#
_cell.length_a   1.000
_cell.length_b   1.000
_cell.length_c   1.000
_cell.angle_alpha   90.00
_cell.angle_beta   90.00
_cell.angle_gamma   90.00
#
_symmetry.space_group_name_H-M   'P 1'
#
loop_
_entity.id
_entity.type
_entity.pdbx_description
1 polymer ?
#
loop_
_entity_poly.entity_id
_entity_poly.type
_entity_poly.pdbx_seq_one_letter_code
_entity_poly.pdbx_strand_id
1 'polypeptide(L)'
;MVLSKKRARHVIEEIIALFPDAKPSLDFRNHFELLVAVMLSAQTTDAAVNKATPGLFAAFPTPQAMAEASVSEIASHISRLGLYRNKAKFLKKCAQQLLDDFNGQVPQTREELESLAGVGRKTANVVLSVGFGIPAFAVDTHVERICKHHDIVKKSATPLEVEKRVMEVLPPEEWLAAHQAMIYFGRAICHPKNPECEHYPQLYDFSSL
;
A
#
# COMPACT_ATOMS: atom_id res chain seq x y z
N MET A 1 0.14 25.39 -10.31
CA MET A 1 -1.33 25.35 -10.65
C MET A 1 -1.73 23.90 -10.71
N VAL A 2 -2.87 23.48 -10.17
CA VAL A 2 -3.30 22.06 -10.25
C VAL A 2 -3.76 21.75 -11.68
N LEU A 3 -3.35 20.60 -12.19
CA LEU A 3 -3.72 20.12 -13.52
C LEU A 3 -5.23 19.90 -13.66
N SER A 4 -5.79 20.11 -14.86
CA SER A 4 -7.15 19.71 -15.20
C SER A 4 -7.29 18.17 -15.06
N LYS A 5 -8.53 17.67 -15.00
CA LYS A 5 -8.79 16.21 -14.93
C LYS A 5 -8.12 15.45 -16.08
N LYS A 6 -8.26 15.94 -17.32
CA LYS A 6 -7.67 15.33 -18.52
C LYS A 6 -6.15 15.26 -18.42
N ARG A 7 -5.50 16.36 -18.06
CA ARG A 7 -4.03 16.41 -17.93
C ARG A 7 -3.52 15.55 -16.77
N ALA A 8 -4.20 15.57 -15.62
CA ALA A 8 -3.85 14.71 -14.48
C ALA A 8 -3.97 13.22 -14.83
N ARG A 9 -5.04 12.84 -15.56
CA ARG A 9 -5.23 11.48 -16.07
C ARG A 9 -4.08 11.07 -17.00
N HIS A 10 -3.75 11.91 -17.97
CA HIS A 10 -2.65 11.67 -18.91
C HIS A 10 -1.33 11.38 -18.18
N VAL A 11 -0.94 12.21 -17.20
CA VAL A 11 0.30 11.99 -16.43
C VAL A 11 0.28 10.61 -15.76
N ILE A 12 -0.85 10.19 -15.19
CA ILE A 12 -0.94 8.89 -14.51
C ILE A 12 -0.91 7.75 -15.54
N GLU A 13 -1.60 7.88 -16.66
CA GLU A 13 -1.60 6.89 -17.74
C GLU A 13 -0.19 6.69 -18.33
N GLU A 14 0.56 7.77 -18.53
CA GLU A 14 1.97 7.70 -18.96
C GLU A 14 2.86 6.99 -17.91
N ILE A 15 2.63 7.24 -16.61
CA ILE A 15 3.34 6.51 -15.55
C ILE A 15 2.99 5.01 -15.60
N ILE A 16 1.72 4.65 -15.83
CA ILE A 16 1.30 3.25 -15.99
C ILE A 16 2.00 2.63 -17.21
N ALA A 17 2.06 3.36 -18.34
CA ALA A 17 2.70 2.89 -19.56
C ALA A 17 4.22 2.67 -19.41
N LEU A 18 4.89 3.44 -18.54
CA LEU A 18 6.31 3.23 -18.21
C LEU A 18 6.56 1.96 -17.39
N PHE A 19 5.57 1.47 -16.65
CA PHE A 19 5.69 0.30 -15.76
C PHE A 19 4.51 -0.67 -15.92
N PRO A 20 4.28 -1.22 -17.14
CA PRO A 20 3.11 -2.05 -17.44
C PRO A 20 3.08 -3.36 -16.62
N ASP A 21 4.24 -3.86 -16.21
CA ASP A 21 4.40 -5.10 -15.44
C ASP A 21 4.53 -4.87 -13.93
N ALA A 22 4.25 -3.64 -13.45
CA ALA A 22 4.35 -3.34 -12.03
C ALA A 22 3.37 -4.19 -11.20
N LYS A 23 3.90 -4.94 -10.24
CA LYS A 23 3.15 -5.87 -9.39
C LYS A 23 3.43 -5.59 -7.91
N PRO A 24 2.51 -5.98 -7.01
CA PRO A 24 2.78 -5.99 -5.58
C PRO A 24 4.06 -6.75 -5.26
N SER A 25 4.91 -6.19 -4.42
CA SER A 25 6.23 -6.73 -4.10
C SER A 25 6.26 -7.53 -2.78
N LEU A 26 5.18 -7.57 -2.03
CA LEU A 26 5.06 -8.40 -0.82
C LEU A 26 4.67 -9.84 -1.19
N ASP A 27 5.33 -10.81 -0.54
CA ASP A 27 5.05 -12.24 -0.69
C ASP A 27 3.96 -12.66 0.30
N PHE A 28 2.92 -13.32 -0.19
CA PHE A 28 1.82 -13.87 0.61
C PHE A 28 1.12 -15.02 -0.11
N ARG A 29 0.45 -15.90 0.63
CA ARG A 29 -0.28 -17.07 0.12
C ARG A 29 -1.79 -16.97 0.32
N ASN A 30 -2.22 -16.11 1.25
CA ASN A 30 -3.63 -15.91 1.60
C ASN A 30 -3.86 -14.49 2.15
N HIS A 31 -5.12 -14.11 2.39
CA HIS A 31 -5.49 -12.76 2.85
C HIS A 31 -4.94 -12.42 4.24
N PHE A 32 -4.83 -13.40 5.14
CA PHE A 32 -4.23 -13.17 6.46
C PHE A 32 -2.74 -12.83 6.34
N GLU A 33 -2.00 -13.60 5.55
CA GLU A 33 -0.58 -13.31 5.29
C GLU A 33 -0.39 -11.94 4.62
N LEU A 34 -1.26 -11.58 3.65
CA LEU A 34 -1.22 -10.25 3.04
C LEU A 34 -1.45 -9.15 4.08
N LEU A 35 -2.50 -9.27 4.91
CA LEU A 35 -2.79 -8.30 5.96
C LEU A 35 -1.58 -8.11 6.88
N VAL A 36 -1.01 -9.21 7.37
CA VAL A 36 0.19 -9.20 8.23
C VAL A 36 1.39 -8.56 7.50
N ALA A 37 1.67 -8.95 6.26
CA ALA A 37 2.78 -8.41 5.49
C ALA A 37 2.64 -6.89 5.26
N VAL A 38 1.43 -6.41 4.93
CA VAL A 38 1.16 -4.97 4.77
C VAL A 38 1.29 -4.21 6.09
N MET A 39 0.84 -4.78 7.21
CA MET A 39 1.06 -4.17 8.54
C MET A 39 2.56 -4.07 8.87
N LEU A 40 3.34 -5.10 8.52
CA LEU A 40 4.79 -5.11 8.74
C LEU A 40 5.54 -4.15 7.82
N SER A 41 5.00 -3.80 6.65
CA SER A 41 5.64 -2.87 5.70
C SER A 41 5.62 -1.40 6.16
N ALA A 42 4.88 -1.05 7.22
CA ALA A 42 4.89 0.29 7.79
C ALA A 42 6.32 0.68 8.22
N GLN A 43 6.88 1.73 7.60
CA GLN A 43 8.26 2.22 7.80
C GLN A 43 9.33 1.12 7.63
N THR A 44 9.09 0.16 6.74
CA THR A 44 9.99 -0.96 6.47
C THR A 44 9.92 -1.30 4.98
N THR A 45 11.05 -1.68 4.38
CA THR A 45 11.08 -2.08 2.96
C THR A 45 10.41 -3.43 2.75
N ASP A 46 9.74 -3.62 1.61
CA ASP A 46 9.10 -4.88 1.25
C ASP A 46 10.11 -6.05 1.25
N ALA A 47 11.35 -5.82 0.78
CA ALA A 47 12.41 -6.81 0.82
C ALA A 47 12.75 -7.28 2.25
N ALA A 48 12.76 -6.37 3.23
CA ALA A 48 12.98 -6.73 4.63
C ALA A 48 11.79 -7.51 5.21
N VAL A 49 10.55 -7.13 4.83
CA VAL A 49 9.34 -7.88 5.21
C VAL A 49 9.38 -9.29 4.62
N ASN A 50 9.60 -9.44 3.32
CA ASN A 50 9.67 -10.73 2.64
C ASN A 50 10.75 -11.67 3.21
N LYS A 51 11.83 -11.08 3.76
CA LYS A 51 12.87 -11.86 4.45
C LYS A 51 12.45 -12.37 5.84
N ALA A 52 11.57 -11.64 6.52
CA ALA A 52 11.11 -11.98 7.87
C ALA A 52 9.85 -12.88 7.88
N THR A 53 8.95 -12.69 6.93
CA THR A 53 7.63 -13.34 6.92
C THR A 53 7.64 -14.87 6.76
N PRO A 54 8.56 -15.53 6.03
CA PRO A 54 8.56 -16.98 5.94
C PRO A 54 8.66 -17.68 7.30
N GLY A 55 9.55 -17.22 8.16
CA GLY A 55 9.70 -17.76 9.53
C GLY A 55 8.50 -17.44 10.41
N LEU A 56 7.94 -16.23 10.28
CA LEU A 56 6.75 -15.82 11.01
C LEU A 56 5.53 -16.68 10.62
N PHE A 57 5.29 -16.88 9.32
CA PHE A 57 4.14 -17.65 8.83
C PHE A 57 4.30 -19.16 9.02
N ALA A 58 5.52 -19.68 9.10
CA ALA A 58 5.76 -21.05 9.48
C ALA A 58 5.40 -21.31 10.95
N ALA A 59 5.67 -20.34 11.83
CA ALA A 59 5.33 -20.44 13.25
C ALA A 59 3.85 -20.14 13.53
N PHE A 60 3.28 -19.16 12.84
CA PHE A 60 1.93 -18.66 13.06
C PHE A 60 1.13 -18.57 11.74
N PRO A 61 0.72 -19.71 11.17
CA PRO A 61 0.09 -19.78 9.83
C PRO A 61 -1.35 -19.26 9.80
N THR A 62 -1.98 -19.08 10.94
CA THR A 62 -3.40 -18.68 11.07
C THR A 62 -3.60 -17.59 12.10
N PRO A 63 -4.71 -16.84 12.05
CA PRO A 63 -5.10 -15.89 13.11
C PRO A 63 -5.11 -16.55 14.49
N GLN A 64 -5.60 -17.79 14.59
CA GLN A 64 -5.63 -18.56 15.85
C GLN A 64 -4.22 -18.73 16.42
N ALA A 65 -3.29 -19.27 15.63
CA ALA A 65 -1.92 -19.50 16.08
C ALA A 65 -1.22 -18.19 16.50
N MET A 66 -1.46 -17.09 15.78
CA MET A 66 -0.89 -15.79 16.11
C MET A 66 -1.53 -15.17 17.37
N ALA A 67 -2.83 -15.33 17.59
CA ALA A 67 -3.52 -14.84 18.76
C ALA A 67 -3.12 -15.59 20.04
N GLU A 68 -2.86 -16.89 19.94
CA GLU A 68 -2.40 -17.73 21.07
C GLU A 68 -0.94 -17.46 21.45
N ALA A 69 -0.10 -17.04 20.51
CA ALA A 69 1.31 -16.75 20.75
C ALA A 69 1.49 -15.57 21.73
N SER A 70 2.56 -15.56 22.49
CA SER A 70 2.97 -14.39 23.25
C SER A 70 3.51 -13.29 22.33
N VAL A 71 3.40 -12.02 22.77
CA VAL A 71 4.00 -10.89 22.04
C VAL A 71 5.52 -11.08 21.83
N SER A 72 6.20 -11.69 22.80
CA SER A 72 7.64 -11.95 22.73
C SER A 72 8.01 -12.98 21.65
N GLU A 73 7.20 -14.01 21.50
CA GLU A 73 7.39 -15.01 20.42
C GLU A 73 7.21 -14.36 19.05
N ILE A 74 6.12 -13.64 18.81
CA ILE A 74 5.89 -12.91 17.56
C ILE A 74 7.05 -11.93 17.29
N ALA A 75 7.45 -11.16 18.30
CA ALA A 75 8.53 -10.17 18.20
C ALA A 75 9.88 -10.81 17.82
N SER A 76 10.17 -12.03 18.29
CA SER A 76 11.41 -12.73 17.96
C SER A 76 11.56 -13.00 16.47
N HIS A 77 10.45 -13.36 15.77
CA HIS A 77 10.43 -13.63 14.33
C HIS A 77 10.61 -12.38 13.47
N ILE A 78 10.26 -11.21 13.98
CA ILE A 78 10.33 -9.93 13.27
C ILE A 78 11.34 -8.94 13.86
N SER A 79 12.24 -9.39 14.71
CA SER A 79 13.19 -8.57 15.48
C SER A 79 14.12 -7.70 14.63
N ARG A 80 14.31 -8.04 13.35
CA ARG A 80 15.10 -7.27 12.38
C ARG A 80 14.33 -6.11 11.73
N LEU A 81 13.01 -6.04 11.93
CA LEU A 81 12.18 -4.96 11.38
C LEU A 81 12.11 -3.78 12.35
N GLY A 82 12.07 -2.56 11.80
CA GLY A 82 11.84 -1.37 12.60
C GLY A 82 10.53 -1.46 13.39
N LEU A 83 10.51 -0.93 14.62
CA LEU A 83 9.33 -0.91 15.50
C LEU A 83 8.74 -2.30 15.82
N TYR A 84 9.53 -3.36 15.72
CA TYR A 84 9.09 -4.75 15.81
C TYR A 84 8.27 -5.07 17.07
N ARG A 85 8.60 -4.47 18.22
CA ARG A 85 7.84 -4.71 19.47
C ARG A 85 6.40 -4.19 19.39
N ASN A 86 6.20 -3.00 18.80
CA ASN A 86 4.88 -2.44 18.59
C ASN A 86 4.13 -3.21 17.50
N LYS A 87 4.82 -3.58 16.42
CA LYS A 87 4.26 -4.42 15.35
C LYS A 87 3.76 -5.75 15.92
N ALA A 88 4.54 -6.44 16.75
CA ALA A 88 4.14 -7.70 17.39
C ALA A 88 2.88 -7.54 18.25
N LYS A 89 2.77 -6.45 19.03
CA LYS A 89 1.56 -6.15 19.79
C LYS A 89 0.34 -5.96 18.90
N PHE A 90 0.50 -5.21 17.79
CA PHE A 90 -0.59 -5.00 16.85
C PHE A 90 -0.99 -6.29 16.12
N LEU A 91 -0.02 -7.11 15.69
CA LEU A 91 -0.31 -8.40 15.04
C LEU A 91 -1.13 -9.32 15.96
N LYS A 92 -0.70 -9.49 17.21
CA LYS A 92 -1.45 -10.30 18.20
C LYS A 92 -2.87 -9.77 18.39
N LYS A 93 -3.01 -8.45 18.61
CA LYS A 93 -4.33 -7.84 18.83
C LYS A 93 -5.22 -7.94 17.58
N CYS A 94 -4.67 -7.70 16.40
CA CYS A 94 -5.37 -7.86 15.14
C CYS A 94 -5.85 -9.30 14.94
N ALA A 95 -4.98 -10.29 15.19
CA ALA A 95 -5.33 -11.71 15.09
C ALA A 95 -6.47 -12.08 16.08
N GLN A 96 -6.44 -11.57 17.32
CA GLN A 96 -7.51 -11.77 18.28
C GLN A 96 -8.84 -11.15 17.78
N GLN A 97 -8.81 -9.92 17.27
CA GLN A 97 -10.01 -9.28 16.72
C GLN A 97 -10.59 -10.04 15.51
N LEU A 98 -9.72 -10.60 14.65
CA LEU A 98 -10.19 -11.45 13.55
C LEU A 98 -10.98 -12.65 14.06
N LEU A 99 -10.57 -13.26 15.18
CA LEU A 99 -11.29 -14.38 15.78
C LEU A 99 -12.61 -13.95 16.41
N ASP A 100 -12.55 -12.89 17.21
CA ASP A 100 -13.68 -12.44 18.02
C ASP A 100 -14.82 -11.85 17.16
N ASP A 101 -14.46 -11.03 16.16
CA ASP A 101 -15.41 -10.22 15.40
C ASP A 101 -15.67 -10.73 13.96
N PHE A 102 -14.75 -11.55 13.40
CA PHE A 102 -14.78 -11.92 11.97
C PHE A 102 -14.60 -13.42 11.71
N ASN A 103 -14.82 -14.29 12.73
CA ASN A 103 -14.70 -15.75 12.60
C ASN A 103 -13.33 -16.20 12.01
N GLY A 104 -12.26 -15.49 12.31
CA GLY A 104 -10.91 -15.77 11.81
C GLY A 104 -10.69 -15.39 10.33
N GLN A 105 -11.61 -14.69 9.70
CA GLN A 105 -11.50 -14.24 8.31
C GLN A 105 -11.08 -12.76 8.25
N VAL A 106 -10.33 -12.41 7.20
CA VAL A 106 -10.02 -11.00 6.93
C VAL A 106 -11.25 -10.34 6.31
N PRO A 107 -11.77 -9.25 6.89
CA PRO A 107 -12.96 -8.59 6.38
C PRO A 107 -12.71 -7.90 5.03
N GLN A 108 -13.80 -7.64 4.29
CA GLN A 108 -13.77 -7.13 2.92
C GLN A 108 -14.34 -5.71 2.78
N THR A 109 -14.56 -5.03 3.87
CA THR A 109 -14.94 -3.61 3.86
C THR A 109 -13.84 -2.77 4.48
N ARG A 110 -13.72 -1.52 4.04
CA ARG A 110 -12.71 -0.60 4.58
C ARG A 110 -12.94 -0.33 6.06
N GLU A 111 -14.18 -0.11 6.43
CA GLU A 111 -14.61 0.21 7.79
C GLU A 111 -14.23 -0.92 8.77
N GLU A 112 -14.50 -2.15 8.39
CA GLU A 112 -14.12 -3.33 9.20
C GLU A 112 -12.61 -3.52 9.26
N LEU A 113 -11.89 -3.35 8.15
CA LEU A 113 -10.43 -3.42 8.13
C LEU A 113 -9.80 -2.34 9.02
N GLU A 114 -10.29 -1.10 8.95
CA GLU A 114 -9.79 0.00 9.78
C GLU A 114 -10.13 -0.18 11.28
N SER A 115 -11.09 -1.01 11.64
CA SER A 115 -11.38 -1.37 13.04
C SER A 115 -10.31 -2.28 13.66
N LEU A 116 -9.52 -2.98 12.83
CA LEU A 116 -8.47 -3.87 13.28
C LEU A 116 -7.25 -3.09 13.82
N ALA A 117 -6.68 -3.59 14.90
CA ALA A 117 -5.52 -2.97 15.54
C ALA A 117 -4.32 -2.88 14.59
N GLY A 118 -3.80 -1.67 14.39
CA GLY A 118 -2.66 -1.41 13.52
C GLY A 118 -2.98 -1.33 12.03
N VAL A 119 -4.25 -1.38 11.66
CA VAL A 119 -4.72 -1.23 10.28
C VAL A 119 -5.28 0.18 10.09
N GLY A 120 -4.58 0.97 9.27
CA GLY A 120 -5.07 2.28 8.85
C GLY A 120 -5.57 2.25 7.40
N ARG A 121 -6.08 3.38 6.92
CA ARG A 121 -6.68 3.53 5.59
C ARG A 121 -5.79 3.00 4.44
N LYS A 122 -4.49 3.32 4.47
CA LYS A 122 -3.54 2.82 3.44
C LYS A 122 -3.48 1.29 3.44
N THR A 123 -3.36 0.68 4.63
CA THR A 123 -3.31 -0.78 4.78
C THR A 123 -4.62 -1.42 4.32
N ALA A 124 -5.77 -0.88 4.73
CA ALA A 124 -7.09 -1.35 4.30
C ALA A 124 -7.23 -1.31 2.77
N ASN A 125 -6.87 -0.19 2.13
CA ASN A 125 -6.95 -0.05 0.67
C ASN A 125 -6.03 -1.04 -0.07
N VAL A 126 -4.82 -1.33 0.45
CA VAL A 126 -3.94 -2.35 -0.16
C VAL A 126 -4.54 -3.75 -0.01
N VAL A 127 -5.06 -4.09 1.16
CA VAL A 127 -5.68 -5.42 1.39
C VAL A 127 -6.90 -5.60 0.48
N LEU A 128 -7.75 -4.58 0.34
CA LEU A 128 -8.90 -4.63 -0.57
C LEU A 128 -8.47 -4.82 -2.03
N SER A 129 -7.56 -3.98 -2.52
CA SER A 129 -7.20 -3.98 -3.93
C SER A 129 -6.34 -5.18 -4.32
N VAL A 130 -5.34 -5.53 -3.53
CA VAL A 130 -4.39 -6.62 -3.83
C VAL A 130 -4.94 -7.98 -3.43
N GLY A 131 -5.60 -8.07 -2.28
CA GLY A 131 -6.09 -9.34 -1.75
C GLY A 131 -7.42 -9.78 -2.35
N PHE A 132 -8.37 -8.86 -2.40
CA PHE A 132 -9.74 -9.18 -2.77
C PHE A 132 -10.13 -8.72 -4.18
N GLY A 133 -9.26 -7.96 -4.87
CA GLY A 133 -9.62 -7.37 -6.16
C GLY A 133 -10.75 -6.32 -6.07
N ILE A 134 -11.02 -5.83 -4.86
CA ILE A 134 -12.04 -4.78 -4.64
C ILE A 134 -11.38 -3.42 -4.94
N PRO A 135 -11.95 -2.62 -5.85
CA PRO A 135 -11.36 -1.34 -6.21
C PRO A 135 -11.15 -0.43 -5.00
N ALA A 136 -9.89 -0.14 -4.70
CA ALA A 136 -9.46 0.80 -3.68
C ALA A 136 -8.12 1.39 -4.07
N PHE A 137 -7.91 2.67 -3.82
CA PHE A 137 -6.66 3.35 -4.15
C PHE A 137 -5.87 3.67 -2.89
N ALA A 138 -4.72 3.05 -2.74
CA ALA A 138 -3.84 3.29 -1.60
C ALA A 138 -2.91 4.49 -1.88
N VAL A 139 -2.72 5.35 -0.89
CA VAL A 139 -1.78 6.46 -0.95
C VAL A 139 -0.64 6.20 0.02
N ASP A 140 0.53 5.98 -0.53
CA ASP A 140 1.78 5.92 0.21
C ASP A 140 2.65 7.18 -0.03
N THR A 141 3.85 7.20 0.52
CA THR A 141 4.76 8.34 0.37
C THR A 141 5.23 8.56 -1.07
N HIS A 142 5.25 7.51 -1.92
CA HIS A 142 5.58 7.64 -3.34
C HIS A 142 4.42 8.29 -4.09
N VAL A 143 3.22 7.76 -3.95
CA VAL A 143 2.00 8.30 -4.56
C VAL A 143 1.77 9.75 -4.16
N GLU A 144 1.85 10.05 -2.86
CA GLU A 144 1.68 11.41 -2.35
C GLU A 144 2.69 12.38 -2.97
N ARG A 145 3.98 12.00 -2.99
CA ARG A 145 5.05 12.81 -3.56
C ARG A 145 4.84 13.05 -5.05
N ILE A 146 4.55 11.99 -5.83
CA ILE A 146 4.33 12.07 -7.27
C ILE A 146 3.16 13.01 -7.58
N CYS A 147 2.02 12.82 -6.93
CA CYS A 147 0.85 13.65 -7.15
C CYS A 147 1.09 15.13 -6.83
N LYS A 148 1.90 15.41 -5.81
CA LYS A 148 2.33 16.77 -5.47
C LYS A 148 3.38 17.32 -6.45
N HIS A 149 4.35 16.50 -6.85
CA HIS A 149 5.42 16.92 -7.75
C HIS A 149 4.88 17.32 -9.12
N HIS A 150 3.99 16.51 -9.68
CA HIS A 150 3.40 16.70 -11.01
C HIS A 150 2.13 17.56 -11.00
N ASP A 151 1.85 18.31 -9.94
CA ASP A 151 0.69 19.19 -9.82
C ASP A 151 -0.69 18.51 -10.06
N ILE A 152 -0.77 17.20 -9.84
CA ILE A 152 -2.05 16.46 -9.85
C ILE A 152 -2.93 16.94 -8.71
N VAL A 153 -2.31 17.28 -7.57
CA VAL A 153 -2.92 17.91 -6.40
C VAL A 153 -2.08 19.12 -5.95
N LYS A 154 -2.63 19.92 -5.04
CA LYS A 154 -1.87 21.00 -4.38
C LYS A 154 -0.74 20.42 -3.55
N LYS A 155 0.36 21.18 -3.37
CA LYS A 155 1.49 20.79 -2.52
C LYS A 155 1.08 20.52 -1.05
N SER A 156 0.05 21.20 -0.57
CA SER A 156 -0.51 21.05 0.79
C SER A 156 -1.55 19.94 0.92
N ALA A 157 -1.87 19.19 -0.15
CA ALA A 157 -2.90 18.17 -0.12
C ALA A 157 -2.58 17.07 0.89
N THR A 158 -3.60 16.63 1.61
CA THR A 158 -3.54 15.47 2.51
C THR A 158 -3.59 14.16 1.72
N PRO A 159 -3.15 13.01 2.28
CA PRO A 159 -3.28 11.72 1.61
C PRO A 159 -4.72 11.40 1.16
N LEU A 160 -5.72 11.79 1.94
CA LEU A 160 -7.13 11.59 1.57
C LEU A 160 -7.54 12.44 0.36
N GLU A 161 -7.03 13.66 0.24
CA GLU A 161 -7.27 14.50 -0.94
C GLU A 161 -6.57 13.94 -2.17
N VAL A 162 -5.37 13.38 -2.01
CA VAL A 162 -4.67 12.66 -3.09
C VAL A 162 -5.49 11.45 -3.54
N GLU A 163 -5.93 10.60 -2.61
CA GLU A 163 -6.79 9.45 -2.90
C GLU A 163 -8.01 9.85 -3.71
N LYS A 164 -8.80 10.81 -3.19
CA LYS A 164 -10.01 11.31 -3.85
C LYS A 164 -9.72 11.84 -5.26
N ARG A 165 -8.62 12.57 -5.42
CA ARG A 165 -8.26 13.14 -6.71
C ARG A 165 -7.89 12.08 -7.74
N VAL A 166 -7.11 11.09 -7.38
CA VAL A 166 -6.77 10.00 -8.30
C VAL A 166 -8.02 9.18 -8.67
N MET A 167 -8.85 8.86 -7.68
CA MET A 167 -10.13 8.16 -7.91
C MET A 167 -11.12 8.97 -8.77
N GLU A 168 -11.02 10.31 -8.77
CA GLU A 168 -11.83 11.19 -9.63
C GLU A 168 -11.37 11.19 -11.09
N VAL A 169 -10.08 10.99 -11.34
CA VAL A 169 -9.49 11.10 -12.69
C VAL A 169 -9.30 9.77 -13.39
N LEU A 170 -9.23 8.66 -12.65
CA LEU A 170 -9.11 7.31 -13.17
C LEU A 170 -10.37 6.47 -12.89
N PRO A 171 -10.75 5.58 -13.78
CA PRO A 171 -11.79 4.60 -13.51
C PRO A 171 -11.30 3.53 -12.50
N PRO A 172 -12.21 2.89 -11.74
CA PRO A 172 -11.84 1.96 -10.65
C PRO A 172 -10.93 0.79 -11.06
N GLU A 173 -11.09 0.29 -12.27
CA GLU A 173 -10.29 -0.82 -12.82
C GLU A 173 -8.80 -0.48 -13.01
N GLU A 174 -8.46 0.80 -13.10
CA GLU A 174 -7.07 1.26 -13.27
C GLU A 174 -6.37 1.59 -11.94
N TRP A 175 -7.09 1.65 -10.80
CA TRP A 175 -6.52 2.11 -9.54
C TRP A 175 -5.38 1.24 -9.03
N LEU A 176 -5.49 -0.08 -9.14
CA LEU A 176 -4.41 -0.98 -8.71
C LEU A 176 -3.17 -0.82 -9.59
N ALA A 177 -3.35 -0.78 -10.90
CA ALA A 177 -2.25 -0.58 -11.85
C ALA A 177 -1.55 0.77 -11.61
N ALA A 178 -2.32 1.85 -11.43
CA ALA A 178 -1.81 3.18 -11.11
C ALA A 178 -1.00 3.18 -9.81
N HIS A 179 -1.52 2.58 -8.75
CA HIS A 179 -0.83 2.49 -7.46
C HIS A 179 0.52 1.77 -7.60
N GLN A 180 0.55 0.60 -8.26
CA GLN A 180 1.79 -0.15 -8.45
C GLN A 180 2.78 0.61 -9.33
N ALA A 181 2.35 1.11 -10.48
CA ALA A 181 3.20 1.88 -11.39
C ALA A 181 3.79 3.13 -10.70
N MET A 182 3.01 3.86 -9.90
CA MET A 182 3.49 5.02 -9.14
C MET A 182 4.54 4.64 -8.09
N ILE A 183 4.44 3.48 -7.44
CA ILE A 183 5.49 3.01 -6.52
C ILE A 183 6.79 2.78 -7.29
N TYR A 184 6.74 2.08 -8.44
CA TYR A 184 7.93 1.82 -9.25
C TYR A 184 8.52 3.12 -9.82
N PHE A 185 7.69 4.00 -10.35
CA PHE A 185 8.10 5.32 -10.83
C PHE A 185 8.74 6.16 -9.71
N GLY A 186 8.16 6.12 -8.51
CA GLY A 186 8.70 6.83 -7.36
C GLY A 186 10.02 6.26 -6.81
N ARG A 187 10.28 4.98 -7.06
CA ARG A 187 11.54 4.33 -6.69
C ARG A 187 12.63 4.53 -7.76
N ALA A 188 12.27 4.51 -9.03
CA ALA A 188 13.21 4.52 -10.15
C ALA A 188 13.49 5.93 -10.71
N ILE A 189 12.53 6.85 -10.66
CA ILE A 189 12.60 8.11 -11.42
C ILE A 189 12.28 9.31 -10.52
N CYS A 190 11.09 9.35 -9.94
CA CYS A 190 10.63 10.48 -9.13
C CYS A 190 11.17 10.38 -7.70
N HIS A 191 12.47 10.54 -7.51
CA HIS A 191 13.11 10.46 -6.20
C HIS A 191 12.75 11.64 -5.28
N PRO A 192 12.81 11.49 -3.93
CA PRO A 192 12.63 12.62 -2.99
C PRO A 192 13.68 13.72 -3.15
N LYS A 193 14.89 13.30 -3.53
CA LYS A 193 16.02 14.20 -3.84
C LYS A 193 16.43 13.93 -5.27
N ASN A 194 16.60 14.99 -6.06
CA ASN A 194 16.99 14.92 -7.47
C ASN A 194 16.05 14.02 -8.31
N PRO A 195 14.77 14.37 -8.46
CA PRO A 195 13.87 13.65 -9.34
C PRO A 195 14.33 13.79 -10.81
N GLU A 196 14.25 12.70 -11.57
CA GLU A 196 14.67 12.65 -12.97
C GLU A 196 13.48 12.75 -13.94
N CYS A 197 12.36 13.29 -13.49
CA CYS A 197 11.10 13.37 -14.24
C CYS A 197 11.22 14.19 -15.54
N GLU A 198 12.19 15.11 -15.63
CA GLU A 198 12.46 15.92 -16.82
C GLU A 198 12.94 15.09 -18.02
N HIS A 199 13.49 13.90 -17.79
CA HIS A 199 13.89 12.98 -18.85
C HIS A 199 12.70 12.25 -19.50
N TYR A 200 11.48 12.51 -19.03
CA TYR A 200 10.24 11.88 -19.48
C TYR A 200 9.24 12.94 -19.99
N PRO A 201 9.55 13.63 -21.12
CA PRO A 201 8.74 14.75 -21.60
C PRO A 201 7.30 14.35 -21.96
N GLN A 202 7.04 13.08 -22.28
CA GLN A 202 5.70 12.56 -22.57
C GLN A 202 4.72 12.78 -21.40
N LEU A 203 5.19 12.81 -20.15
CA LEU A 203 4.35 13.12 -18.98
C LEU A 203 3.66 14.49 -19.09
N TYR A 204 4.21 15.39 -19.88
CA TYR A 204 3.76 16.77 -20.05
C TYR A 204 3.35 17.13 -21.48
N ASP A 205 3.33 16.15 -22.37
CA ASP A 205 2.82 16.35 -23.73
C ASP A 205 1.30 16.29 -23.74
N PHE A 206 0.70 17.46 -23.65
CA PHE A 206 -0.75 17.63 -23.64
C PHE A 206 -1.30 18.04 -25.01
N SER A 207 -0.56 17.86 -26.07
CA SER A 207 -0.93 18.33 -27.44
C SER A 207 -2.13 17.57 -28.02
N SER A 208 -2.36 16.34 -27.55
CA SER A 208 -3.44 15.46 -27.98
C SER A 208 -4.73 15.54 -27.13
N LEU A 209 -4.75 16.39 -26.08
CA LEU A 209 -5.84 16.46 -25.08
C LEU A 209 -6.87 17.55 -25.38
#